data_c6a4bcdaa36611fd925c105cfbad7b54
#
_entry.id   c6a4bcdaa36611fd925c105cfbad7b54
#
_cell.length_a   1.000
_cell.length_b   1.000
_cell.length_c   1.000
_cell.angle_alpha   90.00
_cell.angle_beta   90.00
_cell.angle_gamma   90.00
#
_symmetry.space_group_name_H-M   'P 1'
#
loop_
_entity.id
_entity.type
_entity.pdbx_description
1 polymer ?
#
loop_
_entity_poly.entity_id
_entity_poly.type
_entity_poly.pdbx_seq_one_letter_code
_entity_poly.pdbx_strand_id
1 'polypeptide(L)'
;MRHQKEQYYRKKSGSLLSKVANTVVTLCMTVALMWGLQACSNVSALRFVQLSDIHFLENGSNNTFKMLGETPRLLDDAISQINEQKDVDFVMITGDLIDKPFEKELRAVLPHVQKLNYPWYFAFGNHDRCVGGYLTTNVYMEMLKEANSDFKFDNSYYSFVPKKGYRVIVLDDIITNEVTSQGYVDEKQLKWLKKELDKAKNDTALIFMHVPIIEPFASPNHRLKNASQLMGLIESYKNPIGVFQGHYHAARVVQHDNVLYVSTPALASYPDAFRLITVQNYKDKTVFELKWFETREKTIQKMAKLLVIASSIYTGEENERDGIYEIKK
;
A
#
# COMPACT_ATOMS: atom_id res chain seq x y z
N MET A 1 50.01 -12.42 47.64
CA MET A 1 48.53 -12.49 47.36
C MET A 1 47.85 -11.14 47.16
N ARG A 2 48.20 -10.05 47.86
CA ARG A 2 47.54 -8.71 47.68
C ARG A 2 47.85 -8.11 46.31
N HIS A 3 49.06 -8.15 45.79
CA HIS A 3 49.47 -7.58 44.49
C HIS A 3 48.81 -8.25 43.27
N GLN A 4 48.53 -9.55 43.31
CA GLN A 4 47.88 -10.27 42.21
C GLN A 4 46.36 -9.94 42.11
N LYS A 5 45.70 -9.68 43.27
CA LYS A 5 44.33 -9.24 43.27
C LYS A 5 44.16 -7.83 42.70
N GLU A 6 45.05 -6.89 43.00
CA GLU A 6 44.98 -5.54 42.45
C GLU A 6 45.22 -5.49 40.94
N GLN A 7 46.11 -6.32 40.40
CA GLN A 7 46.30 -6.44 38.95
C GLN A 7 45.09 -7.04 38.23
N TYR A 8 44.43 -8.03 38.85
CA TYR A 8 43.22 -8.64 38.31
C TYR A 8 42.03 -7.64 38.24
N TYR A 9 41.85 -6.85 39.27
CA TYR A 9 40.79 -5.82 39.27
C TYR A 9 41.05 -4.66 38.32
N ARG A 10 42.32 -4.22 38.15
CA ARG A 10 42.72 -3.23 37.15
C ARG A 10 42.47 -3.73 35.70
N LYS A 11 42.77 -4.99 35.42
CA LYS A 11 42.55 -5.59 34.09
C LYS A 11 41.08 -5.76 33.77
N LYS A 12 40.26 -6.06 34.77
CA LYS A 12 38.80 -6.21 34.63
C LYS A 12 38.07 -4.86 34.45
N SER A 13 38.48 -3.80 35.15
CA SER A 13 37.96 -2.46 35.02
C SER A 13 38.34 -1.81 33.67
N GLY A 14 39.58 -2.02 33.19
CA GLY A 14 40.02 -1.56 31.87
C GLY A 14 39.23 -2.20 30.72
N SER A 15 38.90 -3.49 30.83
CA SER A 15 38.09 -4.21 29.85
C SER A 15 36.61 -3.75 29.84
N LEU A 16 36.06 -3.39 31.02
CA LEU A 16 34.68 -2.91 31.13
C LEU A 16 34.55 -1.47 30.57
N LEU A 17 35.52 -0.60 30.90
CA LEU A 17 35.59 0.76 30.39
C LEU A 17 35.76 0.81 28.87
N SER A 18 36.58 -0.07 28.28
CA SER A 18 36.71 -0.13 26.82
C SER A 18 35.43 -0.63 26.12
N LYS A 19 34.73 -1.59 26.70
CA LYS A 19 33.44 -2.08 26.17
C LYS A 19 32.38 -1.00 26.24
N VAL A 20 32.28 -0.29 27.35
CA VAL A 20 31.30 0.84 27.49
C VAL A 20 31.65 1.97 26.53
N ALA A 21 32.95 2.32 26.40
CA ALA A 21 33.38 3.35 25.44
C ALA A 21 33.03 2.96 23.99
N ASN A 22 33.31 1.70 23.60
CA ASN A 22 32.96 1.22 22.26
C ASN A 22 31.44 1.21 22.01
N THR A 23 30.63 0.82 22.99
CA THR A 23 29.15 0.85 22.87
C THR A 23 28.62 2.28 22.75
N VAL A 24 29.17 3.22 23.52
CA VAL A 24 28.79 4.64 23.43
C VAL A 24 29.19 5.24 22.08
N VAL A 25 30.40 4.94 21.59
CA VAL A 25 30.88 5.40 20.28
C VAL A 25 30.00 4.83 19.16
N THR A 26 29.65 3.54 19.22
CA THR A 26 28.77 2.92 18.23
C THR A 26 27.36 3.54 18.28
N LEU A 27 26.82 3.79 19.46
CA LEU A 27 25.51 4.44 19.64
C LEU A 27 25.54 5.90 19.12
N CYS A 28 26.61 6.65 19.41
CA CYS A 28 26.78 8.01 18.89
C CYS A 28 26.94 8.03 17.35
N MET A 29 27.66 7.05 16.77
CA MET A 29 27.77 6.93 15.30
C MET A 29 26.44 6.58 14.64
N THR A 30 25.63 5.69 15.22
CA THR A 30 24.29 5.36 14.69
C THR A 30 23.33 6.55 14.81
N VAL A 31 23.36 7.28 15.92
CA VAL A 31 22.58 8.51 16.10
C VAL A 31 23.05 9.60 15.14
N ALA A 32 24.36 9.80 14.96
CA ALA A 32 24.91 10.78 14.02
C ALA A 32 24.60 10.42 12.55
N LEU A 33 24.58 9.12 12.19
CA LEU A 33 24.14 8.66 10.87
C LEU A 33 22.65 8.94 10.64
N MET A 34 21.79 8.69 11.64
CA MET A 34 20.38 9.02 11.54
C MET A 34 20.12 10.53 11.45
N TRP A 35 20.88 11.35 12.21
CA TRP A 35 20.76 12.81 12.13
C TRP A 35 21.39 13.39 10.84
N GLY A 36 22.48 12.79 10.35
CA GLY A 36 23.11 13.16 9.07
C GLY A 36 22.19 12.90 7.86
N LEU A 37 21.43 11.82 7.90
CA LEU A 37 20.44 11.49 6.87
C LEU A 37 19.25 12.45 6.89
N GLN A 38 18.81 12.94 8.05
CA GLN A 38 17.73 13.93 8.18
C GLN A 38 18.12 15.34 7.70
N ALA A 39 19.38 15.71 7.77
CA ALA A 39 19.85 17.05 7.40
C ALA A 39 19.93 17.33 5.88
N CYS A 40 19.72 16.32 5.02
CA CYS A 40 19.87 16.44 3.56
C CYS A 40 18.57 16.42 2.76
N SER A 41 17.39 16.26 3.37
CA SER A 41 16.13 16.26 2.64
C SER A 41 15.41 17.61 2.80
N ASN A 42 15.30 18.37 1.71
CA ASN A 42 14.50 19.59 1.65
C ASN A 42 12.98 19.30 1.60
N VAL A 43 12.56 18.04 1.59
CA VAL A 43 11.16 17.60 1.47
C VAL A 43 10.84 16.64 2.60
N SER A 44 9.75 16.91 3.33
CA SER A 44 9.28 15.99 4.38
C SER A 44 8.82 14.66 3.80
N ALA A 45 9.03 13.57 4.53
CA ALA A 45 8.54 12.25 4.13
C ALA A 45 7.03 12.26 3.90
N LEU A 46 6.57 11.47 2.95
CA LEU A 46 5.16 11.15 2.76
C LEU A 46 4.90 9.77 3.33
N ARG A 47 3.88 9.65 4.18
CA ARG A 47 3.48 8.37 4.77
C ARG A 47 2.02 8.08 4.45
N PHE A 48 1.75 6.93 3.90
CA PHE A 48 0.38 6.52 3.61
C PHE A 48 0.17 5.03 3.89
N VAL A 49 -1.09 4.68 4.15
CA VAL A 49 -1.50 3.29 4.28
C VAL A 49 -2.16 2.85 2.97
N GLN A 50 -1.85 1.64 2.52
CA GLN A 50 -2.57 0.97 1.45
C GLN A 50 -3.38 -0.18 2.01
N LEU A 51 -4.70 -0.07 1.90
CA LEU A 51 -5.67 -1.16 2.06
C LEU A 51 -6.10 -1.65 0.69
N SER A 52 -6.35 -2.94 0.53
CA SER A 52 -6.82 -3.52 -0.73
C SER A 52 -7.77 -4.68 -0.49
N ASP A 53 -8.69 -4.89 -1.41
CA ASP A 53 -9.50 -6.11 -1.49
C ASP A 53 -10.19 -6.41 -0.14
N ILE A 54 -10.93 -5.43 0.37
CA ILE A 54 -11.66 -5.50 1.63
C ILE A 54 -12.86 -6.44 1.49
N HIS A 55 -13.51 -6.44 0.31
CA HIS A 55 -14.67 -7.27 -0.02
C HIS A 55 -15.74 -7.23 1.08
N PHE A 56 -16.05 -6.04 1.58
CA PHE A 56 -17.02 -5.90 2.64
C PHE A 56 -18.37 -6.50 2.23
N LEU A 57 -18.93 -7.32 3.13
CA LEU A 57 -20.24 -7.90 2.96
C LEU A 57 -20.91 -8.05 4.33
N GLU A 58 -21.91 -7.21 4.61
CA GLU A 58 -22.51 -7.09 5.95
C GLU A 58 -23.03 -8.43 6.51
N ASN A 59 -23.65 -9.26 5.67
CA ASN A 59 -24.20 -10.58 6.03
C ASN A 59 -23.57 -11.67 5.18
N GLY A 60 -22.24 -11.64 5.03
CA GLY A 60 -21.50 -12.60 4.23
C GLY A 60 -21.39 -13.98 4.88
N SER A 61 -20.95 -14.96 4.09
CA SER A 61 -20.65 -16.31 4.55
C SER A 61 -19.26 -16.72 4.09
N ASN A 62 -18.50 -17.39 4.95
CA ASN A 62 -17.15 -17.88 4.68
C ASN A 62 -17.21 -19.18 3.86
N ASN A 63 -17.62 -19.09 2.60
CA ASN A 63 -17.81 -20.26 1.71
C ASN A 63 -16.76 -20.35 0.58
N THR A 64 -15.79 -19.46 0.59
CA THR A 64 -14.68 -19.40 -0.37
C THR A 64 -13.37 -19.12 0.36
N PHE A 65 -12.28 -18.88 -0.37
CA PHE A 65 -11.02 -18.40 0.21
C PHE A 65 -11.11 -16.98 0.81
N LYS A 66 -12.18 -16.23 0.52
CA LYS A 66 -12.47 -14.94 1.16
C LYS A 66 -13.28 -15.14 2.44
N MET A 67 -12.90 -14.47 3.50
CA MET A 67 -13.55 -14.51 4.81
C MET A 67 -14.72 -13.50 4.87
N LEU A 68 -15.67 -13.62 3.93
CA LEU A 68 -16.72 -12.63 3.70
C LEU A 68 -17.61 -12.36 4.94
N GLY A 69 -17.85 -13.36 5.77
CA GLY A 69 -18.60 -13.21 7.01
C GLY A 69 -17.86 -12.44 8.11
N GLU A 70 -16.56 -12.27 7.95
CA GLU A 70 -15.67 -11.64 8.92
C GLU A 70 -15.17 -10.25 8.47
N THR A 71 -15.52 -9.83 7.26
CA THR A 71 -14.98 -8.59 6.67
C THR A 71 -15.27 -7.33 7.51
N PRO A 72 -16.42 -7.18 8.21
CA PRO A 72 -16.62 -6.06 9.11
C PRO A 72 -15.60 -6.03 10.26
N ARG A 73 -15.29 -7.20 10.85
CA ARG A 73 -14.31 -7.32 11.96
C ARG A 73 -12.88 -7.06 11.49
N LEU A 74 -12.51 -7.64 10.34
CA LEU A 74 -11.20 -7.45 9.73
C LEU A 74 -10.97 -5.96 9.41
N LEU A 75 -11.96 -5.28 8.86
CA LEU A 75 -11.89 -3.86 8.54
C LEU A 75 -11.79 -2.99 9.81
N ASP A 76 -12.62 -3.25 10.81
CA ASP A 76 -12.59 -2.50 12.07
C ASP A 76 -11.25 -2.66 12.80
N ASP A 77 -10.66 -3.87 12.81
CA ASP A 77 -9.34 -4.09 13.38
C ASP A 77 -8.23 -3.38 12.58
N ALA A 78 -8.26 -3.46 11.25
CA ALA A 78 -7.31 -2.74 10.40
C ALA A 78 -7.37 -1.23 10.64
N ILE A 79 -8.57 -0.65 10.68
CA ILE A 79 -8.79 0.79 10.96
C ILE A 79 -8.27 1.16 12.35
N SER A 80 -8.53 0.31 13.37
CA SER A 80 -7.96 0.52 14.70
C SER A 80 -6.44 0.59 14.68
N GLN A 81 -5.78 -0.35 14.01
CA GLN A 81 -4.32 -0.37 13.88
C GLN A 81 -3.79 0.83 13.07
N ILE A 82 -4.51 1.27 12.03
CA ILE A 82 -4.16 2.45 11.24
C ILE A 82 -4.24 3.71 12.12
N ASN A 83 -5.27 3.85 12.92
CA ASN A 83 -5.47 4.99 13.80
C ASN A 83 -4.43 5.06 14.95
N GLU A 84 -3.77 3.95 15.28
CA GLU A 84 -2.65 3.89 16.22
C GLU A 84 -1.33 4.40 15.58
N GLN A 85 -1.23 4.44 14.24
CA GLN A 85 -0.04 4.98 13.57
C GLN A 85 0.01 6.50 13.74
N LYS A 86 1.22 7.07 13.65
CA LYS A 86 1.43 8.52 13.71
C LYS A 86 1.88 9.03 12.36
N ASP A 87 1.58 10.30 12.10
CA ASP A 87 2.07 11.01 10.91
C ASP A 87 1.71 10.34 9.58
N VAL A 88 0.53 9.72 9.49
CA VAL A 88 -0.03 9.21 8.24
C VAL A 88 -0.66 10.39 7.50
N ASP A 89 -0.26 10.61 6.27
CA ASP A 89 -0.77 11.71 5.44
C ASP A 89 -2.13 11.35 4.82
N PHE A 90 -2.32 10.07 4.44
CA PHE A 90 -3.60 9.55 3.93
C PHE A 90 -3.67 8.02 3.94
N VAL A 91 -4.86 7.49 3.73
CA VAL A 91 -5.12 6.08 3.45
C VAL A 91 -5.62 5.94 2.02
N MET A 92 -5.08 4.99 1.26
CA MET A 92 -5.54 4.65 -0.08
C MET A 92 -6.14 3.24 -0.09
N ILE A 93 -7.39 3.14 -0.51
CA ILE A 93 -8.07 1.86 -0.74
C ILE A 93 -7.93 1.54 -2.24
N THR A 94 -7.19 0.47 -2.56
CA THR A 94 -6.87 0.09 -3.94
C THR A 94 -7.85 -0.94 -4.50
N GLY A 95 -9.14 -0.63 -4.39
CA GLY A 95 -10.22 -1.38 -5.01
C GLY A 95 -10.80 -2.52 -4.18
N ASP A 96 -11.93 -3.04 -4.68
CA ASP A 96 -12.71 -4.11 -4.06
C ASP A 96 -13.07 -3.79 -2.61
N LEU A 97 -13.60 -2.56 -2.39
CA LEU A 97 -14.11 -2.15 -1.09
C LEU A 97 -15.30 -3.01 -0.66
N ILE A 98 -16.21 -3.29 -1.61
CA ILE A 98 -17.38 -4.15 -1.41
C ILE A 98 -17.27 -5.44 -2.24
N ASP A 99 -17.86 -6.53 -1.77
CA ASP A 99 -17.84 -7.82 -2.52
C ASP A 99 -18.88 -7.86 -3.63
N LYS A 100 -19.98 -7.11 -3.48
CA LYS A 100 -21.08 -7.04 -4.46
C LYS A 100 -21.44 -5.59 -4.74
N PRO A 101 -21.62 -5.20 -6.03
CA PRO A 101 -21.85 -3.82 -6.44
C PRO A 101 -23.29 -3.39 -6.16
N PHE A 102 -23.70 -3.41 -4.90
CA PHE A 102 -25.01 -2.94 -4.45
C PHE A 102 -24.86 -1.72 -3.55
N GLU A 103 -25.74 -0.74 -3.72
CA GLU A 103 -25.77 0.48 -2.91
C GLU A 103 -25.85 0.18 -1.41
N LYS A 104 -26.61 -0.84 -1.01
CA LYS A 104 -26.73 -1.27 0.39
C LYS A 104 -25.39 -1.69 1.00
N GLU A 105 -24.53 -2.37 0.24
CA GLU A 105 -23.20 -2.80 0.72
C GLU A 105 -22.26 -1.60 0.88
N LEU A 106 -22.33 -0.65 -0.08
CA LEU A 106 -21.57 0.59 0.04
C LEU A 106 -22.05 1.44 1.22
N ARG A 107 -23.38 1.56 1.42
CA ARG A 107 -23.94 2.23 2.60
C ARG A 107 -23.54 1.57 3.92
N ALA A 108 -23.38 0.25 3.92
CA ALA A 108 -22.99 -0.49 5.13
C ALA A 108 -21.50 -0.33 5.45
N VAL A 109 -20.60 -0.28 4.45
CA VAL A 109 -19.16 -0.17 4.69
C VAL A 109 -18.71 1.25 5.03
N LEU A 110 -19.34 2.28 4.44
CA LEU A 110 -18.90 3.67 4.61
C LEU A 110 -18.79 4.12 6.09
N PRO A 111 -19.73 3.79 7.01
CA PRO A 111 -19.59 4.10 8.43
C PRO A 111 -18.36 3.47 9.10
N HIS A 112 -17.87 2.32 8.60
CA HIS A 112 -16.62 1.74 9.07
C HIS A 112 -15.41 2.57 8.59
N VAL A 113 -15.35 2.88 7.29
CA VAL A 113 -14.24 3.67 6.71
C VAL A 113 -14.17 5.07 7.31
N GLN A 114 -15.31 5.67 7.65
CA GLN A 114 -15.39 6.99 8.32
C GLN A 114 -14.76 7.01 9.73
N LYS A 115 -14.47 5.85 10.35
CA LYS A 115 -13.72 5.78 11.61
C LYS A 115 -12.22 6.05 11.44
N LEU A 116 -11.70 6.15 10.21
CA LEU A 116 -10.31 6.54 9.95
C LEU A 116 -10.06 7.97 10.43
N ASN A 117 -8.97 8.16 11.17
CA ASN A 117 -8.54 9.48 11.66
C ASN A 117 -7.77 10.29 10.60
N TYR A 118 -7.60 9.75 9.39
CA TYR A 118 -6.81 10.31 8.31
C TYR A 118 -7.66 10.49 7.04
N PRO A 119 -7.34 11.45 6.16
CA PRO A 119 -7.94 11.54 4.83
C PRO A 119 -7.82 10.19 4.12
N TRP A 120 -8.87 9.77 3.43
CA TRP A 120 -8.83 8.53 2.68
C TRP A 120 -9.29 8.72 1.24
N TYR A 121 -8.72 7.94 0.35
CA TYR A 121 -8.97 7.98 -1.09
C TYR A 121 -9.20 6.57 -1.61
N PHE A 122 -9.72 6.47 -2.84
CA PHE A 122 -10.23 5.22 -3.38
C PHE A 122 -9.90 5.05 -4.86
N ALA A 123 -9.41 3.88 -5.26
CA ALA A 123 -9.39 3.40 -6.64
C ALA A 123 -10.43 2.30 -6.81
N PHE A 124 -11.11 2.25 -7.95
CA PHE A 124 -12.12 1.22 -8.19
C PHE A 124 -11.50 -0.16 -8.38
N GLY A 125 -12.16 -1.20 -7.83
CA GLY A 125 -11.93 -2.61 -8.12
C GLY A 125 -13.09 -3.24 -8.92
N ASN A 126 -12.87 -4.45 -9.42
CA ASN A 126 -13.86 -5.12 -10.27
C ASN A 126 -15.10 -5.60 -9.50
N HIS A 127 -15.03 -5.76 -8.19
CA HIS A 127 -16.18 -6.04 -7.33
C HIS A 127 -16.99 -4.80 -6.97
N ASP A 128 -16.40 -3.60 -7.04
CA ASP A 128 -17.11 -2.35 -6.78
C ASP A 128 -18.07 -1.99 -7.91
N ARG A 129 -17.73 -2.43 -9.15
CA ARG A 129 -18.53 -2.19 -10.36
C ARG A 129 -18.43 -3.40 -11.28
N CYS A 130 -19.56 -3.87 -11.78
CA CYS A 130 -19.60 -4.93 -12.79
C CYS A 130 -20.74 -4.69 -13.78
N VAL A 131 -20.70 -5.39 -14.89
CA VAL A 131 -21.81 -5.44 -15.87
C VAL A 131 -23.09 -5.91 -15.19
N GLY A 132 -24.17 -5.17 -15.39
CA GLY A 132 -25.47 -5.47 -14.76
C GLY A 132 -25.54 -5.16 -13.28
N GLY A 133 -24.50 -4.56 -12.69
CA GLY A 133 -24.54 -4.03 -11.33
C GLY A 133 -25.48 -2.82 -11.23
N TYR A 134 -26.18 -2.74 -10.10
CA TYR A 134 -27.11 -1.65 -9.83
C TYR A 134 -26.42 -0.35 -9.38
N LEU A 135 -25.15 -0.44 -9.00
CA LEU A 135 -24.37 0.68 -8.51
C LEU A 135 -23.55 1.29 -9.66
N THR A 136 -24.01 2.39 -10.20
CA THR A 136 -23.29 3.11 -11.26
C THR A 136 -22.10 3.87 -10.70
N THR A 137 -21.10 4.15 -11.55
CA THR A 137 -19.93 4.97 -11.17
C THR A 137 -20.34 6.31 -10.56
N ASN A 138 -21.33 6.99 -11.12
CA ASN A 138 -21.78 8.31 -10.63
C ASN A 138 -22.35 8.20 -9.20
N VAL A 139 -23.25 7.23 -8.97
CA VAL A 139 -23.83 7.01 -7.64
C VAL A 139 -22.73 6.64 -6.62
N TYR A 140 -21.79 5.78 -7.00
CA TYR A 140 -20.67 5.44 -6.15
C TYR A 140 -19.83 6.67 -5.76
N MET A 141 -19.47 7.49 -6.76
CA MET A 141 -18.69 8.71 -6.56
C MET A 141 -19.44 9.75 -5.69
N GLU A 142 -20.73 9.89 -5.86
CA GLU A 142 -21.57 10.77 -5.01
C GLU A 142 -21.56 10.29 -3.56
N MET A 143 -21.78 9.00 -3.33
CA MET A 143 -21.74 8.41 -1.98
C MET A 143 -20.35 8.56 -1.31
N LEU A 144 -19.25 8.43 -2.06
CA LEU A 144 -17.91 8.69 -1.53
C LEU A 144 -17.75 10.16 -1.12
N LYS A 145 -18.25 11.12 -1.93
CA LYS A 145 -18.19 12.55 -1.60
C LYS A 145 -19.04 12.90 -0.38
N GLU A 146 -20.22 12.28 -0.24
CA GLU A 146 -21.07 12.46 0.94
C GLU A 146 -20.40 11.93 2.21
N ALA A 147 -19.71 10.79 2.11
CA ALA A 147 -19.07 10.15 3.25
C ALA A 147 -17.70 10.75 3.62
N ASN A 148 -17.05 11.47 2.70
CA ASN A 148 -15.68 11.92 2.86
C ASN A 148 -15.47 13.34 2.31
N SER A 149 -15.34 14.32 3.18
CA SER A 149 -15.14 15.73 2.82
C SER A 149 -13.84 16.02 2.07
N ASP A 150 -12.84 15.12 2.17
CA ASP A 150 -11.56 15.23 1.45
C ASP A 150 -11.66 14.68 0.02
N PHE A 151 -12.66 13.84 -0.27
CA PHE A 151 -12.87 13.25 -1.59
C PHE A 151 -13.69 14.19 -2.48
N LYS A 152 -13.01 15.05 -3.25
CA LYS A 152 -13.63 16.12 -4.07
C LYS A 152 -13.52 15.88 -5.58
N PHE A 153 -13.39 14.64 -6.00
CA PHE A 153 -13.16 14.30 -7.41
C PHE A 153 -14.47 13.92 -8.10
N ASP A 154 -14.60 14.33 -9.39
CA ASP A 154 -15.78 14.07 -10.21
C ASP A 154 -15.61 12.86 -11.13
N ASN A 155 -14.36 12.43 -11.36
CA ASN A 155 -14.05 11.30 -12.22
C ASN A 155 -13.53 10.13 -11.39
N SER A 156 -13.72 8.91 -11.89
CA SER A 156 -13.20 7.67 -11.29
C SER A 156 -11.68 7.57 -11.33
N TYR A 157 -11.01 8.36 -12.17
CA TYR A 157 -9.55 8.56 -12.19
C TYR A 157 -9.23 10.03 -11.93
N TYR A 158 -8.24 10.30 -11.11
CA TYR A 158 -7.95 11.64 -10.62
C TYR A 158 -6.50 11.78 -10.13
N SER A 159 -6.06 12.99 -9.85
CA SER A 159 -4.75 13.25 -9.26
C SER A 159 -4.80 14.40 -8.24
N PHE A 160 -3.87 14.38 -7.29
CA PHE A 160 -3.69 15.46 -6.31
C PHE A 160 -2.25 15.50 -5.81
N VAL A 161 -1.91 16.58 -5.12
CA VAL A 161 -0.61 16.78 -4.47
C VAL A 161 -0.83 16.70 -2.97
N PRO A 162 -0.52 15.56 -2.33
CA PRO A 162 -0.70 15.41 -0.88
C PRO A 162 0.31 16.25 -0.09
N LYS A 163 1.50 16.41 -0.65
CA LYS A 163 2.63 17.11 -0.05
C LYS A 163 3.59 17.57 -1.16
N LYS A 164 4.27 18.69 -0.98
CA LYS A 164 5.25 19.20 -1.95
C LYS A 164 6.30 18.12 -2.28
N GLY A 165 6.57 17.91 -3.56
CA GLY A 165 7.51 16.91 -4.07
C GLY A 165 6.90 15.52 -4.30
N TYR A 166 5.58 15.38 -4.13
CA TYR A 166 4.84 14.14 -4.36
C TYR A 166 3.55 14.41 -5.14
N ARG A 167 3.24 13.56 -6.10
CA ARG A 167 1.98 13.58 -6.84
C ARG A 167 1.32 12.22 -6.78
N VAL A 168 0.10 12.17 -6.32
CA VAL A 168 -0.77 10.99 -6.36
C VAL A 168 -1.57 11.02 -7.66
N ILE A 169 -1.61 9.88 -8.34
CA ILE A 169 -2.38 9.63 -9.57
C ILE A 169 -3.16 8.35 -9.34
N VAL A 170 -4.48 8.41 -9.43
CA VAL A 170 -5.36 7.25 -9.29
C VAL A 170 -5.93 6.92 -10.67
N LEU A 171 -5.76 5.66 -11.08
CA LEU A 171 -6.30 5.13 -12.33
C LEU A 171 -7.55 4.31 -12.08
N ASP A 172 -8.42 4.29 -13.08
CA ASP A 172 -9.58 3.41 -13.17
C ASP A 172 -9.32 2.40 -14.28
N ASP A 173 -8.92 1.21 -13.91
CA ASP A 173 -8.56 0.13 -14.83
C ASP A 173 -9.65 -0.95 -14.93
N ILE A 174 -10.87 -0.64 -14.45
CA ILE A 174 -11.96 -1.61 -14.40
C ILE A 174 -12.80 -1.60 -15.68
N ILE A 175 -12.99 -2.78 -16.25
CA ILE A 175 -13.84 -3.00 -17.42
C ILE A 175 -15.29 -3.15 -16.94
N THR A 176 -16.17 -2.27 -17.41
CA THR A 176 -17.59 -2.24 -16.96
C THR A 176 -18.60 -2.67 -18.03
N ASN A 177 -18.16 -2.98 -19.24
CA ASN A 177 -19.02 -3.34 -20.37
C ASN A 177 -19.01 -4.85 -20.70
N GLU A 178 -18.27 -5.65 -19.93
CA GLU A 178 -18.25 -7.12 -20.02
C GLU A 178 -18.06 -7.75 -18.63
N VAL A 179 -18.46 -9.00 -18.48
CA VAL A 179 -18.25 -9.76 -17.24
C VAL A 179 -16.83 -10.30 -17.25
N THR A 180 -15.95 -9.62 -16.53
CA THR A 180 -14.51 -10.01 -16.48
C THR A 180 -13.87 -9.51 -15.18
N SER A 181 -12.83 -10.22 -14.74
CA SER A 181 -11.90 -9.75 -13.69
C SER A 181 -10.62 -9.16 -14.30
N GLN A 182 -10.54 -9.05 -15.64
CA GLN A 182 -9.40 -8.40 -16.29
C GLN A 182 -9.52 -6.87 -16.19
N GLY A 183 -8.38 -6.18 -16.20
CA GLY A 183 -8.33 -4.73 -16.26
C GLY A 183 -7.97 -4.20 -17.64
N TYR A 184 -8.27 -2.94 -17.87
CA TYR A 184 -7.86 -2.19 -19.07
C TYR A 184 -7.87 -0.68 -18.81
N VAL A 185 -6.78 0.00 -19.12
CA VAL A 185 -6.71 1.47 -19.09
C VAL A 185 -6.92 2.00 -20.51
N ASP A 186 -8.01 2.74 -20.73
CA ASP A 186 -8.37 3.20 -22.07
C ASP A 186 -7.45 4.32 -22.60
N GLU A 187 -7.50 4.57 -23.89
CA GLU A 187 -6.67 5.57 -24.59
C GLU A 187 -6.90 7.01 -24.08
N LYS A 188 -8.11 7.34 -23.65
CA LYS A 188 -8.42 8.65 -23.07
C LYS A 188 -7.68 8.83 -21.75
N GLN A 189 -7.71 7.80 -20.91
CA GLN A 189 -7.04 7.79 -19.61
C GLN A 189 -5.52 7.71 -19.76
N LEU A 190 -4.98 6.94 -20.74
CA LEU A 190 -3.54 6.94 -21.02
C LEU A 190 -3.03 8.32 -21.45
N LYS A 191 -3.78 9.05 -22.30
CA LYS A 191 -3.45 10.44 -22.67
C LYS A 191 -3.52 11.39 -21.48
N TRP A 192 -4.46 11.17 -20.56
CA TRP A 192 -4.57 11.94 -19.32
C TRP A 192 -3.42 11.61 -18.37
N LEU A 193 -3.10 10.33 -18.17
CA LEU A 193 -1.96 9.87 -17.36
C LEU A 193 -0.67 10.51 -17.83
N LYS A 194 -0.42 10.53 -19.16
CA LYS A 194 0.76 11.21 -19.73
C LYS A 194 0.84 12.66 -19.27
N LYS A 195 -0.27 13.41 -19.31
CA LYS A 195 -0.28 14.81 -18.85
C LYS A 195 0.00 14.93 -17.34
N GLU A 196 -0.51 13.99 -16.53
CA GLU A 196 -0.24 14.01 -15.08
C GLU A 196 1.21 13.66 -14.76
N LEU A 197 1.82 12.71 -15.49
CA LEU A 197 3.24 12.38 -15.37
C LEU A 197 4.12 13.54 -15.86
N ASP A 198 3.74 14.26 -16.93
CA ASP A 198 4.44 15.48 -17.37
C ASP A 198 4.46 16.56 -16.29
N LYS A 199 3.37 16.71 -15.51
CA LYS A 199 3.31 17.60 -14.34
C LYS A 199 4.17 17.12 -13.18
N ALA A 200 4.31 15.79 -13.03
CA ALA A 200 5.04 15.14 -11.95
C ALA A 200 6.55 14.97 -12.22
N LYS A 201 7.07 15.39 -13.37
CA LYS A 201 8.46 15.12 -13.80
C LYS A 201 9.56 15.52 -12.81
N ASN A 202 9.29 16.45 -11.89
CA ASN A 202 10.20 16.88 -10.84
C ASN A 202 9.80 16.38 -9.44
N ASP A 203 8.72 15.60 -9.35
CA ASP A 203 8.18 15.04 -8.11
C ASP A 203 8.34 13.51 -8.13
N THR A 204 8.18 12.87 -6.99
CA THR A 204 7.92 11.44 -6.94
C THR A 204 6.46 11.20 -7.28
N ALA A 205 6.18 10.41 -8.32
CA ALA A 205 4.81 10.04 -8.70
C ALA A 205 4.39 8.76 -7.98
N LEU A 206 3.17 8.75 -7.45
CA LEU A 206 2.56 7.60 -6.78
C LEU A 206 1.29 7.25 -7.53
N ILE A 207 1.30 6.15 -8.26
CA ILE A 207 0.19 5.67 -9.08
C ILE A 207 -0.54 4.59 -8.29
N PHE A 208 -1.85 4.72 -8.18
CA PHE A 208 -2.71 3.75 -7.53
C PHE A 208 -3.74 3.23 -8.54
N MET A 209 -3.90 1.93 -8.59
CA MET A 209 -4.85 1.22 -9.44
C MET A 209 -5.18 -0.13 -8.81
N HIS A 210 -6.10 -0.89 -9.38
CA HIS A 210 -6.50 -2.16 -8.81
C HIS A 210 -5.77 -3.34 -9.43
N VAL A 211 -5.88 -3.55 -10.75
CA VAL A 211 -5.31 -4.72 -11.43
C VAL A 211 -3.81 -4.53 -11.70
N PRO A 212 -2.95 -5.47 -11.27
CA PRO A 212 -1.50 -5.30 -11.38
C PRO A 212 -0.97 -5.23 -12.83
N ILE A 213 0.00 -4.32 -13.03
CA ILE A 213 0.82 -4.27 -14.26
C ILE A 213 1.74 -5.49 -14.31
N ILE A 214 2.36 -5.83 -13.17
CA ILE A 214 3.20 -7.03 -13.01
C ILE A 214 2.44 -8.01 -12.12
N GLU A 215 2.04 -9.14 -12.70
CA GLU A 215 1.26 -10.16 -12.01
C GLU A 215 2.08 -10.81 -10.88
N PRO A 216 1.54 -10.94 -9.66
CA PRO A 216 2.17 -11.73 -8.59
C PRO A 216 2.39 -13.20 -8.98
N PHE A 217 1.44 -13.77 -9.72
CA PHE A 217 1.49 -15.10 -10.31
C PHE A 217 0.62 -15.15 -11.58
N ALA A 218 0.87 -16.08 -12.47
CA ALA A 218 0.16 -16.18 -13.73
C ALA A 218 -1.33 -16.49 -13.53
N SER A 219 -2.20 -15.57 -13.97
CA SER A 219 -3.66 -15.74 -13.96
C SER A 219 -4.29 -15.03 -15.16
N PRO A 220 -4.43 -15.71 -16.31
CA PRO A 220 -4.87 -15.08 -17.56
C PRO A 220 -6.21 -14.34 -17.47
N ASN A 221 -7.09 -14.75 -16.56
CA ASN A 221 -8.41 -14.15 -16.38
C ASN A 221 -8.42 -12.93 -15.43
N HIS A 222 -7.29 -12.60 -14.80
CA HIS A 222 -7.19 -11.51 -13.82
C HIS A 222 -6.18 -10.42 -14.22
N ARG A 223 -5.56 -10.52 -15.38
CA ARG A 223 -4.49 -9.63 -15.81
C ARG A 223 -4.98 -8.31 -16.39
N LEU A 224 -4.12 -7.32 -16.37
CA LEU A 224 -4.31 -6.07 -17.12
C LEU A 224 -4.07 -6.31 -18.64
N LYS A 225 -5.11 -6.12 -19.47
CA LYS A 225 -5.05 -6.43 -20.92
C LYS A 225 -3.96 -5.65 -21.64
N ASN A 226 -3.73 -4.39 -21.28
CA ASN A 226 -2.72 -3.52 -21.90
C ASN A 226 -1.56 -3.18 -20.94
N ALA A 227 -1.16 -4.12 -20.10
CA ALA A 227 -0.06 -3.95 -19.14
C ALA A 227 1.23 -3.43 -19.77
N SER A 228 1.67 -4.00 -20.90
CA SER A 228 2.89 -3.58 -21.60
C SER A 228 2.82 -2.14 -22.09
N GLN A 229 1.66 -1.69 -22.57
CA GLN A 229 1.47 -0.31 -23.03
C GLN A 229 1.54 0.68 -21.85
N LEU A 230 0.86 0.37 -20.76
CA LEU A 230 0.88 1.20 -19.54
C LEU A 230 2.28 1.22 -18.91
N MET A 231 2.93 0.07 -18.79
CA MET A 231 4.30 -0.06 -18.30
C MET A 231 5.27 0.79 -19.12
N GLY A 232 5.25 0.66 -20.46
CA GLY A 232 6.10 1.44 -21.36
C GLY A 232 5.88 2.96 -21.23
N LEU A 233 4.64 3.40 -21.02
CA LEU A 233 4.36 4.82 -20.75
C LEU A 233 4.99 5.26 -19.42
N ILE A 234 4.78 4.53 -18.32
CA ILE A 234 5.28 4.87 -16.99
C ILE A 234 6.82 4.88 -16.99
N GLU A 235 7.45 3.87 -17.52
CA GLU A 235 8.92 3.71 -17.54
C GLU A 235 9.64 4.67 -18.50
N SER A 236 8.89 5.35 -19.39
CA SER A 236 9.46 6.41 -20.23
C SER A 236 9.87 7.66 -19.44
N TYR A 237 9.38 7.84 -18.21
CA TYR A 237 9.72 8.94 -17.32
C TYR A 237 10.95 8.59 -16.48
N LYS A 238 11.70 9.62 -16.03
CA LYS A 238 12.96 9.45 -15.30
C LYS A 238 12.85 9.73 -13.80
N ASN A 239 11.78 10.40 -13.38
CA ASN A 239 11.53 10.63 -11.96
C ASN A 239 11.17 9.32 -11.25
N PRO A 240 11.39 9.22 -9.92
CA PRO A 240 10.97 8.06 -9.15
C PRO A 240 9.46 7.87 -9.19
N ILE A 241 9.02 6.64 -9.44
CA ILE A 241 7.60 6.28 -9.52
C ILE A 241 7.34 5.06 -8.65
N GLY A 242 6.28 5.11 -7.81
CA GLY A 242 5.71 3.95 -7.13
C GLY A 242 4.35 3.62 -7.74
N VAL A 243 4.09 2.34 -8.04
CA VAL A 243 2.79 1.84 -8.54
C VAL A 243 2.23 0.86 -7.53
N PHE A 244 1.07 1.16 -6.95
CA PHE A 244 0.46 0.42 -5.84
C PHE A 244 -0.86 -0.22 -6.29
N GLN A 245 -1.00 -1.53 -6.10
CA GLN A 245 -1.99 -2.37 -6.74
C GLN A 245 -2.53 -3.45 -5.78
N GLY A 246 -3.67 -4.08 -6.12
CA GLY A 246 -4.35 -5.12 -5.35
C GLY A 246 -4.72 -6.35 -6.18
N HIS A 247 -6.00 -6.77 -6.14
CA HIS A 247 -6.68 -7.72 -7.04
C HIS A 247 -6.27 -9.18 -6.92
N TYR A 248 -4.98 -9.49 -6.87
CA TYR A 248 -4.46 -10.86 -6.78
C TYR A 248 -4.48 -11.42 -5.36
N HIS A 249 -4.85 -10.60 -4.38
CA HIS A 249 -4.81 -10.93 -2.96
C HIS A 249 -3.42 -11.39 -2.48
N ALA A 250 -2.37 -11.03 -3.20
CA ALA A 250 -1.02 -11.51 -2.98
C ALA A 250 -0.01 -10.36 -2.91
N ALA A 251 0.99 -10.52 -2.05
CA ALA A 251 2.11 -9.61 -1.97
C ALA A 251 3.10 -9.88 -3.09
N ARG A 252 3.51 -8.82 -3.79
CA ARG A 252 4.61 -8.84 -4.74
C ARG A 252 5.24 -7.46 -4.80
N VAL A 253 6.56 -7.40 -4.83
CA VAL A 253 7.30 -6.14 -5.05
C VAL A 253 8.35 -6.37 -6.13
N VAL A 254 8.30 -5.53 -7.16
CA VAL A 254 9.26 -5.58 -8.26
C VAL A 254 9.78 -4.17 -8.50
N GLN A 255 11.09 -3.99 -8.45
CA GLN A 255 11.73 -2.75 -8.89
C GLN A 255 12.30 -2.95 -10.30
N HIS A 256 11.87 -2.09 -11.21
CA HIS A 256 12.39 -2.04 -12.56
C HIS A 256 12.81 -0.59 -12.86
N ASP A 257 14.11 -0.37 -13.05
CA ASP A 257 14.71 0.95 -13.19
C ASP A 257 14.27 1.95 -12.09
N ASN A 258 13.57 3.01 -12.49
CA ASN A 258 13.07 4.05 -11.60
C ASN A 258 11.62 3.84 -11.14
N VAL A 259 11.06 2.65 -11.35
CA VAL A 259 9.68 2.32 -10.96
C VAL A 259 9.66 1.16 -9.96
N LEU A 260 8.92 1.34 -8.87
CA LEU A 260 8.62 0.31 -7.87
C LEU A 260 7.17 -0.12 -8.03
N TYR A 261 6.94 -1.37 -8.43
CA TYR A 261 5.62 -2.00 -8.51
C TYR A 261 5.33 -2.77 -7.23
N VAL A 262 4.22 -2.46 -6.57
CA VAL A 262 3.84 -3.04 -5.28
C VAL A 262 2.42 -3.58 -5.37
N SER A 263 2.27 -4.89 -5.29
CA SER A 263 0.96 -5.53 -5.06
C SER A 263 0.78 -5.78 -3.56
N THR A 264 -0.36 -5.33 -3.03
CA THR A 264 -0.74 -5.50 -1.64
C THR A 264 -1.78 -6.61 -1.54
N PRO A 265 -1.70 -7.51 -0.55
CA PRO A 265 -2.66 -8.58 -0.37
C PRO A 265 -4.02 -8.06 0.07
N ALA A 266 -5.00 -8.96 0.02
CA ALA A 266 -6.34 -8.65 0.46
C ALA A 266 -6.46 -8.57 1.98
N LEU A 267 -7.38 -7.70 2.44
CA LEU A 267 -7.82 -7.72 3.83
C LEU A 267 -8.80 -8.87 4.10
N ALA A 268 -9.59 -9.26 3.09
CA ALA A 268 -10.64 -10.29 3.22
C ALA A 268 -10.17 -11.73 3.05
N SER A 269 -8.90 -11.97 2.80
CA SER A 269 -8.34 -13.32 2.62
C SER A 269 -6.92 -13.41 3.14
N TYR A 270 -6.44 -14.65 3.37
CA TYR A 270 -5.07 -14.84 3.84
C TYR A 270 -4.06 -14.06 2.97
N PRO A 271 -3.20 -13.25 3.58
CA PRO A 271 -2.82 -13.17 4.99
C PRO A 271 -3.59 -12.12 5.83
N ASP A 272 -4.70 -11.56 5.36
CA ASP A 272 -5.53 -10.54 6.04
C ASP A 272 -4.66 -9.34 6.45
N ALA A 273 -4.00 -8.73 5.45
CA ALA A 273 -2.92 -7.77 5.70
C ALA A 273 -3.05 -6.48 4.89
N PHE A 274 -2.34 -5.45 5.34
CA PHE A 274 -2.23 -4.15 4.70
C PHE A 274 -0.80 -3.60 4.85
N ARG A 275 -0.50 -2.45 4.23
CA ARG A 275 0.83 -1.84 4.28
C ARG A 275 0.79 -0.40 4.78
N LEU A 276 1.81 -0.02 5.54
CA LEU A 276 2.21 1.37 5.73
C LEU A 276 3.45 1.63 4.87
N ILE A 277 3.38 2.65 4.03
CA ILE A 277 4.46 3.02 3.12
C ILE A 277 4.98 4.40 3.52
N THR A 278 6.30 4.50 3.66
CA THR A 278 7.00 5.78 3.85
C THR A 278 7.83 6.07 2.60
N VAL A 279 7.63 7.23 2.00
CA VAL A 279 8.39 7.67 0.82
C VAL A 279 9.20 8.90 1.20
N GLN A 280 10.52 8.79 1.13
CA GLN A 280 11.43 9.88 1.48
C GLN A 280 12.25 10.32 0.27
N ASN A 281 12.11 11.58 -0.10
CA ASN A 281 12.90 12.21 -1.14
C ASN A 281 14.22 12.76 -0.59
N TYR A 282 15.34 12.28 -1.13
CA TYR A 282 16.68 12.82 -0.95
C TYR A 282 17.12 13.56 -2.23
N LYS A 283 18.30 14.17 -2.19
CA LYS A 283 18.85 14.91 -3.33
C LYS A 283 19.12 14.01 -4.54
N ASP A 284 19.66 12.82 -4.30
CA ASP A 284 20.17 11.86 -5.30
C ASP A 284 19.35 10.59 -5.43
N LYS A 285 18.37 10.39 -4.53
CA LYS A 285 17.52 9.19 -4.52
C LYS A 285 16.16 9.45 -3.88
N THR A 286 15.23 8.56 -4.14
CA THR A 286 13.99 8.39 -3.38
C THR A 286 14.00 7.02 -2.72
N VAL A 287 13.63 6.96 -1.45
CA VAL A 287 13.54 5.73 -0.67
C VAL A 287 12.08 5.42 -0.39
N PHE A 288 11.68 4.20 -0.71
CA PHE A 288 10.39 3.62 -0.36
C PHE A 288 10.64 2.59 0.75
N GLU A 289 10.06 2.81 1.92
CA GLU A 289 10.04 1.85 3.02
C GLU A 289 8.64 1.26 3.10
N LEU A 290 8.55 -0.06 2.95
CA LEU A 290 7.31 -0.82 3.07
C LEU A 290 7.30 -1.49 4.43
N LYS A 291 6.18 -1.37 5.15
CA LYS A 291 5.96 -2.02 6.42
C LYS A 291 4.65 -2.81 6.38
N TRP A 292 4.74 -4.06 6.78
CA TRP A 292 3.65 -5.01 6.78
C TRP A 292 2.86 -4.98 8.08
N PHE A 293 1.54 -5.06 7.97
CA PHE A 293 0.62 -5.23 9.08
C PHE A 293 -0.38 -6.32 8.76
N GLU A 294 -0.59 -7.22 9.68
CA GLU A 294 -1.65 -8.22 9.64
C GLU A 294 -2.73 -7.85 10.66
N THR A 295 -3.96 -8.25 10.40
CA THR A 295 -5.01 -8.09 11.40
C THR A 295 -4.67 -8.86 12.68
N ARG A 296 -5.17 -8.39 13.80
CA ARG A 296 -5.03 -9.04 15.12
C ARG A 296 -5.97 -10.23 15.28
N GLU A 297 -6.86 -10.44 14.33
CA GLU A 297 -7.88 -11.50 14.28
C GLU A 297 -7.27 -12.87 13.93
N LYS A 298 -6.37 -13.36 14.80
CA LYS A 298 -5.55 -14.56 14.54
C LYS A 298 -6.34 -15.85 14.31
N THR A 299 -7.56 -15.93 14.84
CA THR A 299 -8.44 -17.09 14.58
C THR A 299 -8.95 -17.06 13.14
N ILE A 300 -9.36 -15.89 12.65
CA ILE A 300 -9.81 -15.68 11.26
C ILE A 300 -8.65 -15.95 10.31
N GLN A 301 -7.47 -15.37 10.59
CA GLN A 301 -6.26 -15.57 9.80
C GLN A 301 -5.88 -17.06 9.67
N LYS A 302 -5.98 -17.85 10.77
CA LYS A 302 -5.73 -19.30 10.73
C LYS A 302 -6.74 -20.01 9.84
N MET A 303 -8.03 -19.64 9.92
CA MET A 303 -9.06 -20.18 9.06
C MET A 303 -8.81 -19.82 7.59
N ALA A 304 -8.54 -18.56 7.29
CA ALA A 304 -8.21 -18.09 5.95
C ALA A 304 -7.01 -18.85 5.36
N LYS A 305 -5.97 -19.09 6.18
CA LYS A 305 -4.79 -19.86 5.77
C LYS A 305 -5.11 -21.30 5.33
N LEU A 306 -6.08 -21.94 5.97
CA LEU A 306 -6.50 -23.31 5.61
C LEU A 306 -7.24 -23.38 4.27
N LEU A 307 -7.79 -22.26 3.80
CA LEU A 307 -8.54 -22.19 2.55
C LEU A 307 -7.65 -21.90 1.32
N VAL A 308 -6.38 -21.57 1.51
CA VAL A 308 -5.41 -21.33 0.43
C VAL A 308 -4.43 -22.49 0.30
N ILE A 309 -4.18 -22.95 -0.94
CA ILE A 309 -3.35 -24.14 -1.19
C ILE A 309 -1.87 -23.86 -0.96
N ALA A 310 -1.39 -22.68 -1.36
CA ALA A 310 0.02 -22.29 -1.28
C ALA A 310 0.16 -20.92 -0.61
N SER A 311 0.09 -20.91 0.71
CA SER A 311 0.06 -19.68 1.50
C SER A 311 1.23 -18.73 1.26
N SER A 312 2.42 -19.24 0.89
CA SER A 312 3.60 -18.45 0.55
C SER A 312 3.40 -17.57 -0.71
N ILE A 313 2.57 -17.97 -1.65
CA ILE A 313 2.27 -17.17 -2.84
C ILE A 313 1.58 -15.85 -2.45
N TYR A 314 0.74 -15.88 -1.40
CA TYR A 314 -0.03 -14.72 -0.96
C TYR A 314 0.76 -13.81 -0.04
N THR A 315 1.72 -14.34 0.73
CA THR A 315 2.55 -13.54 1.64
C THR A 315 3.78 -12.92 0.98
N GLY A 316 4.20 -13.43 -0.18
CA GLY A 316 5.46 -13.03 -0.80
C GLY A 316 6.70 -13.33 0.06
N GLU A 317 7.85 -12.86 -0.39
CA GLU A 317 9.12 -12.97 0.33
C GLU A 317 9.22 -11.94 1.49
N GLU A 318 10.20 -12.10 2.37
CA GLU A 318 10.37 -11.21 3.53
C GLU A 318 10.58 -9.75 3.12
N ASN A 319 11.44 -9.49 2.14
CA ASN A 319 11.67 -8.15 1.60
C ASN A 319 10.46 -7.57 0.86
N GLU A 320 9.55 -8.40 0.36
CA GLU A 320 8.30 -7.96 -0.24
C GLU A 320 7.25 -7.56 0.83
N ARG A 321 7.42 -8.02 2.08
CA ARG A 321 6.63 -7.61 3.24
C ARG A 321 7.19 -6.34 3.88
N ASP A 322 8.39 -6.44 4.44
CA ASP A 322 9.11 -5.35 5.12
C ASP A 322 10.40 -5.04 4.35
N GLY A 323 10.33 -4.12 3.39
CA GLY A 323 11.43 -3.84 2.48
C GLY A 323 11.77 -2.36 2.37
N ILE A 324 13.03 -2.08 2.03
CA ILE A 324 13.53 -0.74 1.70
C ILE A 324 14.05 -0.76 0.27
N TYR A 325 13.48 0.11 -0.56
CA TYR A 325 13.80 0.20 -1.98
C TYR A 325 14.31 1.59 -2.31
N GLU A 326 15.45 1.67 -2.98
CA GLU A 326 16.07 2.93 -3.36
C GLU A 326 16.02 3.13 -4.87
N ILE A 327 15.47 4.25 -5.29
CA ILE A 327 15.44 4.68 -6.69
C ILE A 327 16.35 5.89 -6.83
N LYS A 328 17.40 5.78 -7.63
CA LYS A 328 18.31 6.89 -7.97
C LYS A 328 17.58 7.92 -8.84
N LYS A 329 17.92 9.19 -8.65
CA LYS A 329 17.41 10.32 -9.46
C LYS A 329 18.35 10.68 -10.57
#